data_74d7590c449c690e9670d4c64091223b
#
_entry.id   74d7590c449c690e9670d4c64091223b
#
_cell.length_a   1.000
_cell.length_b   1.000
_cell.length_c   1.000
_cell.angle_alpha   90.00
_cell.angle_beta   90.00
_cell.angle_gamma   90.00
#
_symmetry.space_group_name_H-M   'P 1'
#
loop_
_entity.id
_entity.type
_entity.pdbx_description
1 polymer ?
#
loop_
_entity_poly.entity_id
_entity_poly.type
_entity_poly.pdbx_seq_one_letter_code
_entity_poly.pdbx_strand_id
1 'polypeptide(L)'
;VTENLVVAAIDVGSVRNIGWWRITGSNAGGGRDLDELVDLLVADLNAGRQVALGIEAPVYVPAPVATSGLGRARVGEGNRAWCASAGTSALGFGVQETNYVLRAIARHSGRPVRGGIDVDGFLAGALDLLVWEALVTAGAKDRLAPEPHIADARVAAEEFATRVATGRVESDLEGGEVFNLAAAAIIAVGMSTETSMLRAPCVVVRPPALA
;
A
#
# COMPACT_ATOMS: atom_id res chain seq x y z
N VAL A 1 -14.84 -8.78 4.13
CA VAL A 1 -14.49 -8.41 2.74
C VAL A 1 -15.49 -9.09 1.83
N THR A 2 -16.04 -8.38 0.84
CA THR A 2 -16.95 -9.00 -0.16
C THR A 2 -16.18 -10.01 -1.02
N GLU A 3 -16.87 -10.97 -1.63
CA GLU A 3 -16.21 -11.99 -2.49
C GLU A 3 -15.43 -11.38 -3.67
N ASN A 4 -15.79 -10.15 -4.07
CA ASN A 4 -15.15 -9.43 -5.18
C ASN A 4 -13.99 -8.54 -4.77
N LEU A 5 -13.69 -8.39 -3.49
CA LEU A 5 -12.59 -7.57 -3.00
C LEU A 5 -11.47 -8.44 -2.43
N VAL A 6 -10.27 -8.15 -2.86
CA VAL A 6 -9.02 -8.68 -2.29
C VAL A 6 -8.29 -7.54 -1.61
N VAL A 7 -7.85 -7.75 -0.38
CA VAL A 7 -6.98 -6.83 0.34
C VAL A 7 -5.64 -7.51 0.55
N ALA A 8 -4.57 -6.88 0.10
CA ALA A 8 -3.21 -7.35 0.35
C ALA A 8 -2.37 -6.22 0.94
N ALA A 9 -1.35 -6.57 1.71
CA ALA A 9 -0.35 -5.64 2.18
C ALA A 9 1.04 -6.28 2.14
N ILE A 10 2.06 -5.44 1.97
CA ILE A 10 3.48 -5.80 1.94
C ILE A 10 4.19 -5.00 3.04
N ASP A 11 4.84 -5.68 3.97
CA ASP A 11 5.89 -5.10 4.82
C ASP A 11 7.20 -5.14 4.03
N VAL A 12 7.68 -3.95 3.64
CA VAL A 12 8.80 -3.80 2.72
C VAL A 12 10.15 -4.03 3.40
N GLY A 13 11.10 -4.57 2.66
CA GLY A 13 12.44 -4.78 3.17
C GLY A 13 13.38 -5.46 2.19
N SER A 14 14.54 -5.87 2.67
CA SER A 14 15.40 -6.74 1.86
C SER A 14 14.73 -8.09 1.64
N VAL A 15 15.16 -8.86 0.65
CA VAL A 15 14.63 -10.21 0.32
C VAL A 15 14.50 -11.14 1.55
N ARG A 16 15.30 -10.91 2.60
CA ARG A 16 15.24 -11.69 3.84
C ARG A 16 14.26 -11.13 4.88
N ASN A 17 13.85 -9.88 4.71
CA ASN A 17 13.06 -9.10 5.67
C ASN A 17 11.79 -8.52 5.03
N ILE A 18 11.22 -9.23 4.09
CA ILE A 18 9.95 -8.90 3.44
C ILE A 18 8.86 -9.84 3.94
N GLY A 19 7.64 -9.35 4.02
CA GLY A 19 6.46 -10.16 4.32
C GLY A 19 5.25 -9.62 3.60
N TRP A 20 4.32 -10.49 3.25
CA TRP A 20 3.04 -10.08 2.68
C TRP A 20 1.88 -10.85 3.32
N TRP A 21 0.71 -10.25 3.27
CA TRP A 21 -0.55 -10.87 3.68
C TRP A 21 -1.65 -10.54 2.67
N ARG A 22 -2.52 -11.51 2.37
CA ARG A 22 -3.63 -11.37 1.44
C ARG A 22 -4.90 -11.95 2.04
N ILE A 23 -6.03 -11.22 1.87
CA ILE A 23 -7.37 -11.60 2.32
C ILE A 23 -8.30 -11.59 1.12
N THR A 24 -9.07 -12.66 0.92
CA THR A 24 -10.09 -12.77 -0.12
C THR A 24 -11.27 -13.61 0.39
N GLY A 25 -12.47 -13.03 0.46
CA GLY A 25 -13.62 -13.69 1.07
C GLY A 25 -13.33 -14.16 2.49
N SER A 26 -13.44 -15.49 2.73
CA SER A 26 -13.10 -16.14 4.00
C SER A 26 -11.66 -16.65 4.08
N ASN A 27 -10.88 -16.54 3.00
CA ASN A 27 -9.52 -17.05 2.94
C ASN A 27 -8.51 -15.95 3.21
N ALA A 28 -7.50 -16.26 4.03
CA ALA A 28 -6.39 -15.37 4.28
C ALA A 28 -5.08 -16.16 4.38
N GLY A 29 -3.98 -15.55 3.97
CA GLY A 29 -2.66 -16.17 4.03
C GLY A 29 -1.57 -15.17 3.71
N GLY A 30 -0.34 -15.52 4.03
CA GLY A 30 0.83 -14.68 3.81
C GLY A 30 2.08 -15.47 3.51
N GLY A 31 3.11 -14.78 3.09
CA GLY A 31 4.39 -15.35 2.72
C GLY A 31 5.48 -14.29 2.63
N ARG A 32 6.61 -14.69 2.06
CA ARG A 32 7.79 -13.84 1.89
C ARG A 32 8.24 -13.71 0.44
N ASP A 33 7.67 -14.53 -0.43
CA ASP A 33 7.98 -14.52 -1.86
C ASP A 33 7.01 -13.57 -2.59
N LEU A 34 7.54 -12.48 -3.14
CA LEU A 34 6.73 -11.52 -3.91
C LEU A 34 6.24 -12.08 -5.24
N ASP A 35 6.92 -13.05 -5.83
CA ASP A 35 6.45 -13.69 -7.06
C ASP A 35 5.18 -14.49 -6.78
N GLU A 36 5.13 -15.20 -5.63
CA GLU A 36 3.91 -15.88 -5.18
C GLU A 36 2.75 -14.89 -4.97
N LEU A 37 3.01 -13.75 -4.30
CA LEU A 37 2.00 -12.72 -4.15
C LEU A 37 1.51 -12.19 -5.50
N VAL A 38 2.42 -11.89 -6.42
CA VAL A 38 2.07 -11.41 -7.78
C VAL A 38 1.18 -12.41 -8.49
N ASP A 39 1.51 -13.70 -8.49
CA ASP A 39 0.71 -14.74 -9.14
C ASP A 39 -0.71 -14.79 -8.57
N LEU A 40 -0.86 -14.69 -7.25
CA LEU A 40 -2.16 -14.63 -6.58
C LEU A 40 -2.96 -13.38 -6.99
N LEU A 41 -2.33 -12.20 -6.99
CA LEU A 41 -2.99 -10.94 -7.37
C LEU A 41 -3.38 -10.91 -8.85
N VAL A 42 -2.54 -11.45 -9.73
CA VAL A 42 -2.84 -11.62 -11.16
C VAL A 42 -4.04 -12.54 -11.37
N ALA A 43 -4.09 -13.67 -10.65
CA ALA A 43 -5.23 -14.57 -10.70
C ALA A 43 -6.53 -13.90 -10.24
N ASP A 44 -6.45 -13.08 -9.18
CA ASP A 44 -7.61 -12.31 -8.68
C ASP A 44 -8.11 -11.29 -9.72
N LEU A 45 -7.19 -10.50 -10.26
CA LEU A 45 -7.52 -9.48 -11.27
C LEU A 45 -8.09 -10.12 -12.55
N ASN A 46 -7.54 -11.24 -12.98
CA ASN A 46 -8.05 -11.99 -14.14
C ASN A 46 -9.44 -12.60 -13.87
N ALA A 47 -9.74 -12.94 -12.61
CA ALA A 47 -11.07 -13.37 -12.18
C ALA A 47 -12.06 -12.20 -12.03
N GLY A 48 -11.66 -10.96 -12.33
CA GLY A 48 -12.50 -9.76 -12.24
C GLY A 48 -12.64 -9.21 -10.83
N ARG A 49 -11.84 -9.65 -9.86
CA ARG A 49 -11.83 -9.09 -8.51
C ARG A 49 -11.09 -7.76 -8.48
N GLN A 50 -11.51 -6.89 -7.58
CA GLN A 50 -10.76 -5.68 -7.25
C GLN A 50 -9.68 -5.99 -6.22
N VAL A 51 -8.50 -5.37 -6.36
CA VAL A 51 -7.35 -5.55 -5.46
C VAL A 51 -7.00 -4.23 -4.80
N ALA A 52 -7.01 -4.19 -3.46
CA ALA A 52 -6.43 -3.10 -2.67
C ALA A 52 -5.05 -3.57 -2.15
N LEU A 53 -3.97 -2.95 -2.65
CA LEU A 53 -2.59 -3.29 -2.33
C LEU A 53 -1.97 -2.23 -1.42
N GLY A 54 -1.72 -2.59 -0.16
CA GLY A 54 -1.03 -1.77 0.83
C GLY A 54 0.49 -1.95 0.78
N ILE A 55 1.20 -0.85 0.96
CA ILE A 55 2.66 -0.85 1.03
C ILE A 55 3.06 -0.27 2.38
N GLU A 56 3.77 -1.01 3.23
CA GLU A 56 4.28 -0.50 4.51
C GLU A 56 5.54 0.35 4.29
N ALA A 57 5.36 1.41 3.53
CA ALA A 57 6.38 2.41 3.25
C ALA A 57 5.73 3.75 2.94
N PRO A 58 6.43 4.86 3.14
CA PRO A 58 5.99 6.14 2.60
C PRO A 58 5.89 6.07 1.08
N VAL A 59 4.67 6.06 0.53
CA VAL A 59 4.45 6.00 -0.92
C VAL A 59 4.21 7.38 -1.54
N TYR A 60 4.22 8.43 -0.73
CA TYR A 60 4.29 9.82 -1.17
C TYR A 60 5.12 10.65 -0.20
N VAL A 61 5.70 11.72 -0.70
CA VAL A 61 6.50 12.66 0.09
C VAL A 61 5.95 14.08 -0.04
N PRO A 62 6.08 14.93 0.98
CA PRO A 62 5.69 16.34 0.88
C PRO A 62 6.44 17.03 -0.26
N ALA A 63 5.73 17.90 -0.99
CA ALA A 63 6.29 18.80 -2.00
C ALA A 63 6.24 20.26 -1.53
N PRO A 64 7.11 20.68 -0.59
CA PRO A 64 7.03 22.00 0.02
C PRO A 64 7.38 23.10 -0.98
N VAL A 65 6.65 24.22 -0.91
CA VAL A 65 6.88 25.42 -1.73
C VAL A 65 8.17 26.14 -1.32
N ALA A 66 8.59 26.02 -0.05
CA ALA A 66 9.78 26.69 0.49
C ALA A 66 10.81 25.68 1.00
N THR A 67 12.10 26.02 0.87
CA THR A 67 13.22 25.18 1.34
C THR A 67 13.16 24.88 2.84
N SER A 68 12.55 25.75 3.65
CA SER A 68 12.31 25.50 5.08
C SER A 68 11.37 24.35 5.37
N GLY A 69 10.63 23.87 4.38
CA GLY A 69 9.76 22.69 4.46
C GLY A 69 10.44 21.37 4.11
N LEU A 70 11.66 21.41 3.56
CA LEU A 70 12.40 20.20 3.19
C LEU A 70 12.70 19.32 4.42
N GLY A 71 12.51 18.01 4.29
CA GLY A 71 12.76 17.04 5.34
C GLY A 71 11.81 17.11 6.54
N ARG A 72 10.68 17.79 6.45
CA ARG A 72 9.65 17.78 7.50
C ARG A 72 8.82 16.52 7.42
N ALA A 73 8.43 16.02 8.60
CA ALA A 73 7.46 14.93 8.70
C ALA A 73 6.10 15.35 8.09
N ARG A 74 5.34 14.38 7.61
CA ARG A 74 3.95 14.58 7.21
C ARG A 74 3.09 14.82 8.46
N VAL A 75 2.02 15.60 8.33
CA VAL A 75 1.13 15.90 9.46
C VAL A 75 0.42 14.60 9.90
N GLY A 76 0.51 14.27 11.16
CA GLY A 76 0.00 13.03 11.72
C GLY A 76 0.98 11.86 11.74
N GLU A 77 2.15 11.96 11.10
CA GLU A 77 3.15 10.88 11.02
C GLU A 77 3.86 10.59 12.36
N GLY A 78 3.93 11.59 13.24
CA GLY A 78 4.57 11.46 14.54
C GLY A 78 6.10 11.37 14.45
N ASN A 79 6.71 10.57 15.34
CA ASN A 79 8.17 10.47 15.48
C ASN A 79 8.84 9.58 14.42
N ARG A 80 8.09 8.99 13.49
CA ARG A 80 8.59 8.12 12.42
C ARG A 80 8.45 8.78 11.07
N ALA A 81 9.16 9.89 10.92
CA ALA A 81 9.13 10.66 9.69
C ALA A 81 9.68 9.83 8.51
N TRP A 82 9.04 9.99 7.36
CA TRP A 82 9.45 9.40 6.07
C TRP A 82 10.91 9.68 5.71
N CYS A 83 11.45 10.81 6.19
CA CYS A 83 12.79 11.31 5.87
C CYS A 83 13.87 10.94 6.89
N ALA A 84 13.57 10.11 7.90
CA ALA A 84 14.50 9.79 8.99
C ALA A 84 14.56 8.28 9.29
N SER A 85 15.77 7.81 9.60
CA SER A 85 16.02 6.43 10.07
C SER A 85 15.31 5.35 9.24
N ALA A 86 14.47 4.54 9.89
CA ALA A 86 13.73 3.46 9.27
C ALA A 86 12.79 3.93 8.14
N GLY A 87 12.21 5.13 8.25
CA GLY A 87 11.35 5.71 7.22
C GLY A 87 12.07 5.90 5.89
N THR A 88 13.32 6.37 5.90
CA THR A 88 14.12 6.53 4.68
C THR A 88 14.45 5.19 4.02
N SER A 89 14.77 4.17 4.83
CA SER A 89 15.03 2.82 4.31
C SER A 89 13.75 2.20 3.75
N ALA A 90 12.64 2.32 4.45
CA ALA A 90 11.33 1.85 3.99
C ALA A 90 10.92 2.53 2.68
N LEU A 91 11.13 3.85 2.56
CA LEU A 91 10.89 4.59 1.32
C LEU A 91 11.67 3.97 0.14
N GLY A 92 12.96 3.69 0.31
CA GLY A 92 13.80 3.12 -0.74
C GLY A 92 13.32 1.74 -1.19
N PHE A 93 13.06 0.84 -0.25
CA PHE A 93 12.50 -0.49 -0.55
C PHE A 93 11.08 -0.37 -1.13
N GLY A 94 10.24 0.46 -0.54
CA GLY A 94 8.85 0.67 -0.98
C GLY A 94 8.75 1.11 -2.43
N VAL A 95 9.60 2.04 -2.88
CA VAL A 95 9.65 2.47 -4.29
C VAL A 95 10.03 1.30 -5.20
N GLN A 96 11.06 0.52 -4.83
CA GLN A 96 11.52 -0.59 -5.63
C GLN A 96 10.47 -1.71 -5.72
N GLU A 97 9.94 -2.13 -4.58
CA GLU A 97 9.01 -3.26 -4.49
C GLU A 97 7.64 -2.93 -5.08
N THR A 98 7.13 -1.71 -4.85
CA THR A 98 5.90 -1.24 -5.51
C THR A 98 6.03 -1.30 -7.02
N ASN A 99 7.14 -0.76 -7.57
CA ASN A 99 7.35 -0.80 -9.01
C ASN A 99 7.54 -2.23 -9.54
N TYR A 100 8.21 -3.10 -8.79
CA TYR A 100 8.37 -4.51 -9.13
C TYR A 100 7.01 -5.21 -9.24
N VAL A 101 6.20 -5.15 -8.18
CA VAL A 101 4.89 -5.81 -8.13
C VAL A 101 3.95 -5.28 -9.21
N LEU A 102 3.83 -3.95 -9.36
CA LEU A 102 2.94 -3.36 -10.37
C LEU A 102 3.38 -3.71 -11.79
N ARG A 103 4.69 -3.72 -12.06
CA ARG A 103 5.23 -4.12 -13.35
C ARG A 103 4.95 -5.59 -13.67
N ALA A 104 5.10 -6.47 -12.68
CA ALA A 104 4.83 -7.89 -12.84
C ALA A 104 3.32 -8.14 -13.08
N ILE A 105 2.44 -7.48 -12.32
CA ILE A 105 0.99 -7.51 -12.55
C ILE A 105 0.66 -7.03 -13.96
N ALA A 106 1.20 -5.87 -14.40
CA ALA A 106 0.94 -5.33 -15.75
C ALA A 106 1.36 -6.29 -16.87
N ARG A 107 2.44 -7.04 -16.68
CA ARG A 107 2.96 -7.99 -17.66
C ARG A 107 2.21 -9.32 -17.72
N HIS A 108 1.74 -9.78 -16.56
CA HIS A 108 1.17 -11.12 -16.44
C HIS A 108 -0.36 -11.13 -16.43
N SER A 109 -1.01 -9.97 -16.27
CA SER A 109 -2.47 -9.88 -16.39
C SER A 109 -2.92 -10.11 -17.82
N GLY A 110 -3.95 -10.95 -17.99
CA GLY A 110 -4.55 -11.26 -19.29
C GLY A 110 -5.40 -10.12 -19.87
N ARG A 111 -5.54 -9.01 -19.16
CA ARG A 111 -6.30 -7.82 -19.55
C ARG A 111 -5.65 -6.54 -19.03
N PRO A 112 -5.95 -5.38 -19.60
CA PRO A 112 -5.54 -4.10 -19.01
C PRO A 112 -6.08 -3.96 -17.58
N VAL A 113 -5.22 -3.50 -16.65
CA VAL A 113 -5.54 -3.24 -15.25
C VAL A 113 -5.60 -1.73 -15.05
N ARG A 114 -6.74 -1.22 -14.57
CA ARG A 114 -6.92 0.19 -14.21
C ARG A 114 -6.42 0.39 -12.78
N GLY A 115 -5.23 0.94 -12.63
CA GLY A 115 -4.62 1.22 -11.33
C GLY A 115 -4.79 2.67 -10.89
N GLY A 116 -4.88 2.91 -9.58
CA GLY A 116 -4.99 4.25 -9.03
C GLY A 116 -4.74 4.32 -7.53
N ILE A 117 -4.91 5.52 -6.99
CA ILE A 117 -4.76 5.84 -5.57
C ILE A 117 -6.06 6.40 -4.96
N ASP A 118 -7.10 6.57 -5.77
CA ASP A 118 -8.41 7.09 -5.36
C ASP A 118 -9.26 5.98 -4.74
N VAL A 119 -9.47 6.04 -3.43
CA VAL A 119 -10.23 5.03 -2.70
C VAL A 119 -11.73 5.08 -3.03
N ASP A 120 -12.29 6.26 -3.24
CA ASP A 120 -13.71 6.40 -3.57
C ASP A 120 -14.01 5.85 -4.97
N GLY A 121 -13.17 6.19 -5.94
CA GLY A 121 -13.24 5.62 -7.29
C GLY A 121 -13.04 4.11 -7.31
N PHE A 122 -12.15 3.58 -6.45
CA PHE A 122 -11.95 2.15 -6.30
C PHE A 122 -13.20 1.47 -5.74
N LEU A 123 -13.77 1.98 -4.64
CA LEU A 123 -14.98 1.43 -4.03
C LEU A 123 -16.21 1.54 -4.95
N ALA A 124 -16.23 2.54 -5.84
CA ALA A 124 -17.26 2.69 -6.88
C ALA A 124 -17.03 1.78 -8.12
N GLY A 125 -15.96 0.97 -8.16
CA GLY A 125 -15.66 0.07 -9.29
C GLY A 125 -14.96 0.73 -10.49
N ALA A 126 -14.51 1.97 -10.35
CA ALA A 126 -13.77 2.67 -11.42
C ALA A 126 -12.34 2.14 -11.60
N LEU A 127 -11.76 1.56 -10.56
CA LEU A 127 -10.41 0.98 -10.55
C LEU A 127 -10.46 -0.52 -10.31
N ASP A 128 -9.53 -1.24 -10.91
CA ASP A 128 -9.29 -2.66 -10.67
C ASP A 128 -8.28 -2.86 -9.54
N LEU A 129 -7.32 -1.93 -9.41
CA LEU A 129 -6.25 -1.96 -8.42
C LEU A 129 -6.11 -0.61 -7.74
N LEU A 130 -6.18 -0.61 -6.41
CA LEU A 130 -5.88 0.53 -5.53
C LEU A 130 -4.53 0.31 -4.87
N VAL A 131 -3.64 1.32 -4.91
CA VAL A 131 -2.45 1.35 -4.06
C VAL A 131 -2.66 2.32 -2.91
N TRP A 132 -2.40 1.85 -1.69
CA TRP A 132 -2.53 2.62 -0.45
C TRP A 132 -1.31 2.44 0.44
N GLU A 133 -1.11 3.33 1.41
CA GLU A 133 0.00 3.26 2.37
C GLU A 133 -0.43 2.58 3.66
N ALA A 134 0.31 1.56 4.08
CA ALA A 134 0.22 0.99 5.42
C ALA A 134 1.23 1.67 6.34
N LEU A 135 0.77 2.21 7.47
CA LEU A 135 1.62 2.85 8.47
C LEU A 135 1.63 2.04 9.77
N VAL A 136 2.36 0.91 9.78
CA VAL A 136 2.46 0.05 10.95
C VAL A 136 3.47 0.63 11.95
N THR A 137 2.95 1.16 13.05
CA THR A 137 3.77 1.77 14.09
C THR A 137 4.27 0.73 15.12
N ALA A 138 5.25 1.12 15.95
CA ALA A 138 5.83 0.22 16.95
C ALA A 138 4.79 -0.38 17.92
N GLY A 139 3.68 0.32 18.18
CA GLY A 139 2.61 -0.16 19.04
C GLY A 139 1.73 -1.23 18.39
N ALA A 140 1.68 -1.28 17.06
CA ALA A 140 0.93 -2.29 16.31
C ALA A 140 1.77 -3.52 15.93
N LYS A 141 3.10 -3.48 16.14
CA LYS A 141 4.01 -4.56 15.76
C LYS A 141 4.06 -5.66 16.82
N ASP A 142 3.76 -6.89 16.42
CA ASP A 142 3.99 -8.08 17.25
C ASP A 142 5.44 -8.55 17.09
N ARG A 143 6.30 -8.08 18.01
CA ARG A 143 7.73 -8.41 18.02
C ARG A 143 8.03 -9.85 18.42
N LEU A 144 7.06 -10.57 18.94
CA LEU A 144 7.18 -11.97 19.37
C LEU A 144 6.64 -12.92 18.30
N ALA A 145 6.04 -12.41 17.23
CA ALA A 145 5.57 -13.24 16.14
C ALA A 145 6.74 -14.03 15.52
N PRO A 146 6.56 -15.32 15.20
CA PRO A 146 7.58 -16.14 14.54
C PRO A 146 8.03 -15.54 13.19
N GLU A 147 7.11 -14.90 12.48
CA GLU A 147 7.33 -14.23 11.19
C GLU A 147 6.87 -12.76 11.31
N PRO A 148 7.69 -11.87 11.88
CA PRO A 148 7.26 -10.51 12.21
C PRO A 148 6.85 -9.68 10.99
N HIS A 149 7.51 -9.86 9.84
CA HIS A 149 7.18 -9.14 8.62
C HIS A 149 5.82 -9.57 8.05
N ILE A 150 5.48 -10.86 8.11
CA ILE A 150 4.15 -11.35 7.74
C ILE A 150 3.10 -10.84 8.72
N ALA A 151 3.43 -10.78 10.02
CA ALA A 151 2.52 -10.25 11.03
C ALA A 151 2.25 -8.75 10.83
N ASP A 152 3.26 -7.94 10.49
CA ASP A 152 3.09 -6.52 10.19
C ASP A 152 2.20 -6.32 8.94
N ALA A 153 2.46 -7.07 7.86
CA ALA A 153 1.60 -7.05 6.67
C ALA A 153 0.16 -7.49 6.98
N ARG A 154 -0.01 -8.49 7.87
CA ARG A 154 -1.33 -8.97 8.29
C ARG A 154 -2.13 -7.88 8.99
N VAL A 155 -1.58 -7.24 10.02
CA VAL A 155 -2.33 -6.21 10.77
C VAL A 155 -2.71 -5.04 9.88
N ALA A 156 -1.87 -4.68 8.90
CA ALA A 156 -2.18 -3.65 7.91
C ALA A 156 -3.36 -4.06 7.03
N ALA A 157 -3.33 -5.26 6.45
CA ALA A 157 -4.39 -5.77 5.58
C ALA A 157 -5.73 -5.94 6.32
N GLU A 158 -5.70 -6.46 7.56
CA GLU A 158 -6.88 -6.64 8.41
C GLU A 158 -7.52 -5.29 8.77
N GLU A 159 -6.72 -4.27 9.11
CA GLU A 159 -7.24 -2.92 9.40
C GLU A 159 -7.90 -2.29 8.17
N PHE A 160 -7.23 -2.34 6.99
CA PHE A 160 -7.83 -1.82 5.77
C PHE A 160 -9.15 -2.56 5.45
N ALA A 161 -9.16 -3.88 5.54
CA ALA A 161 -10.37 -4.68 5.32
C ALA A 161 -11.51 -4.32 6.28
N THR A 162 -11.18 -4.05 7.55
CA THR A 162 -12.14 -3.59 8.58
C THR A 162 -12.71 -2.22 8.22
N ARG A 163 -11.89 -1.27 7.79
CA ARG A 163 -12.35 0.06 7.35
C ARG A 163 -13.28 -0.03 6.15
N VAL A 164 -12.96 -0.85 5.16
CA VAL A 164 -13.86 -1.08 4.02
C VAL A 164 -15.18 -1.67 4.48
N ALA A 165 -15.17 -2.68 5.36
CA ALA A 165 -16.38 -3.33 5.86
C ALA A 165 -17.29 -2.36 6.66
N THR A 166 -16.70 -1.37 7.32
CA THR A 166 -17.43 -0.34 8.09
C THR A 166 -17.78 0.90 7.25
N GLY A 167 -17.37 0.96 5.98
CA GLY A 167 -17.60 2.10 5.09
C GLY A 167 -16.82 3.37 5.46
N ARG A 168 -15.69 3.22 6.18
CA ARG A 168 -14.89 4.33 6.71
C ARG A 168 -13.41 4.18 6.34
N VAL A 169 -13.08 4.35 5.07
CA VAL A 169 -11.68 4.32 4.60
C VAL A 169 -11.14 5.75 4.55
N GLU A 170 -10.84 6.31 5.73
CA GLU A 170 -10.25 7.63 5.89
C GLU A 170 -8.73 7.53 6.09
N SER A 171 -8.00 8.56 5.65
CA SER A 171 -6.55 8.63 5.86
C SER A 171 -6.19 9.06 7.27
N ASP A 172 -5.23 8.37 7.89
CA ASP A 172 -4.68 8.74 9.20
C ASP A 172 -3.61 9.83 9.13
N LEU A 173 -3.24 10.27 7.92
CA LEU A 173 -2.37 11.42 7.71
C LEU A 173 -3.14 12.52 6.96
N GLU A 174 -2.88 13.76 7.35
CA GLU A 174 -3.41 14.90 6.62
C GLU A 174 -2.73 15.03 5.25
N GLY A 175 -3.53 15.31 4.24
CA GLY A 175 -3.06 15.61 2.90
C GLY A 175 -2.46 17.02 2.80
N GLY A 176 -1.70 17.24 1.75
CA GLY A 176 -1.11 18.53 1.39
C GLY A 176 -0.54 18.42 -0.02
N GLU A 177 0.27 19.40 -0.43
CA GLU A 177 1.02 19.24 -1.68
C GLU A 177 2.08 18.14 -1.51
N VAL A 178 2.01 17.15 -2.40
CA VAL A 178 2.85 15.94 -2.34
C VAL A 178 3.43 15.60 -3.70
N PHE A 179 4.47 14.77 -3.70
CA PHE A 179 4.87 13.98 -4.85
C PHE A 179 4.58 12.51 -4.53
N ASN A 180 3.68 11.89 -5.30
CA ASN A 180 3.21 10.54 -5.07
C ASN A 180 4.00 9.52 -5.89
N LEU A 181 4.75 8.69 -5.21
CA LEU A 181 5.65 7.67 -5.79
C LEU A 181 4.87 6.45 -6.29
N ALA A 182 3.78 6.07 -5.57
CA ALA A 182 2.91 5.00 -6.03
C ALA A 182 2.19 5.39 -7.32
N ALA A 183 1.68 6.63 -7.42
CA ALA A 183 1.10 7.16 -8.65
C ALA A 183 2.11 7.15 -9.80
N ALA A 184 3.36 7.54 -9.53
CA ALA A 184 4.42 7.50 -10.53
C ALA A 184 4.68 6.07 -11.03
N ALA A 185 4.69 5.07 -10.13
CA ALA A 185 4.85 3.68 -10.50
C ALA A 185 3.65 3.16 -11.34
N ILE A 186 2.41 3.49 -10.94
CA ILE A 186 1.18 3.14 -11.66
C ILE A 186 1.21 3.67 -13.11
N ILE A 187 1.59 4.94 -13.28
CA ILE A 187 1.71 5.57 -14.60
C ILE A 187 2.85 4.93 -15.41
N ALA A 188 4.00 4.69 -14.79
CA ALA A 188 5.17 4.15 -15.46
C ALA A 188 4.94 2.73 -16.02
N VAL A 189 4.02 1.96 -15.43
CA VAL A 189 3.66 0.61 -15.91
C VAL A 189 2.44 0.61 -16.83
N GLY A 190 1.85 1.79 -17.13
CA GLY A 190 0.74 1.95 -18.06
C GLY A 190 -0.64 1.58 -17.49
N MET A 191 -0.79 1.47 -16.17
CA MET A 191 -2.08 1.19 -15.52
C MET A 191 -2.98 2.42 -15.41
N SER A 192 -2.42 3.62 -15.61
CA SER A 192 -3.15 4.89 -15.68
C SER A 192 -2.39 5.90 -16.52
N THR A 193 -3.12 6.89 -17.07
CA THR A 193 -2.56 8.08 -17.72
C THR A 193 -2.86 9.36 -16.93
N GLU A 194 -3.51 9.23 -15.77
CA GLU A 194 -3.95 10.36 -14.95
C GLU A 194 -2.80 10.96 -14.16
N THR A 195 -2.22 12.03 -14.66
CA THR A 195 -1.03 12.68 -14.06
C THR A 195 -1.37 13.54 -12.83
N SER A 196 -2.63 13.88 -12.58
CA SER A 196 -3.04 14.61 -11.36
C SER A 196 -2.76 13.80 -10.10
N MET A 197 -2.78 12.47 -10.18
CA MET A 197 -2.42 11.58 -9.08
C MET A 197 -1.00 11.83 -8.52
N LEU A 198 -0.07 12.35 -9.34
CA LEU A 198 1.30 12.65 -8.88
C LEU A 198 1.33 13.71 -7.77
N ARG A 199 0.28 14.52 -7.66
CA ARG A 199 0.15 15.61 -6.68
C ARG A 199 -0.92 15.34 -5.62
N ALA A 200 -1.54 14.18 -5.64
CA ALA A 200 -2.56 13.77 -4.68
C ALA A 200 -1.97 12.79 -3.66
N PRO A 201 -2.25 12.92 -2.35
CA PRO A 201 -1.93 11.89 -1.39
C PRO A 201 -2.80 10.65 -1.63
N CYS A 202 -2.27 9.46 -1.38
CA CYS A 202 -3.11 8.28 -1.24
C CYS A 202 -3.63 8.16 0.20
N VAL A 203 -4.59 7.28 0.43
CA VAL A 203 -5.02 6.95 1.78
C VAL A 203 -3.89 6.25 2.55
N VAL A 204 -3.68 6.69 3.79
CA VAL A 204 -2.74 6.08 4.74
C VAL A 204 -3.52 5.43 5.86
N VAL A 205 -3.33 4.15 6.08
CA VAL A 205 -4.03 3.39 7.11
C VAL A 205 -3.05 2.96 8.19
N ARG A 206 -3.34 3.37 9.43
CA ARG A 206 -2.56 3.00 10.62
C ARG A 206 -3.34 1.97 11.43
N PRO A 207 -2.84 0.73 11.57
CA PRO A 207 -3.42 -0.22 12.49
C PRO A 207 -3.39 0.30 13.93
N PRO A 208 -4.39 -0.05 14.75
CA PRO A 208 -4.40 0.29 16.18
C PRO A 208 -3.22 -0.37 16.91
N ALA A 209 -2.82 0.20 18.04
CA ALA A 209 -1.84 -0.44 18.90
C ALA A 209 -2.40 -1.78 19.44
N LEU A 210 -1.51 -2.76 19.58
CA LEU A 210 -1.85 -4.02 20.25
C LEU A 210 -2.19 -3.70 21.73
N ALA A 211 -3.25 -4.34 22.24
CA ALA A 211 -3.71 -4.19 23.61
C ALA A 211 -2.76 -4.85 24.63
#